data_985661b229c7e28b429c2f1b2cf56969
#
_entry.id   985661b229c7e28b429c2f1b2cf56969
#
_cell.length_a   1.000
_cell.length_b   1.000
_cell.length_c   1.000
_cell.angle_alpha   90.00
_cell.angle_beta   90.00
_cell.angle_gamma   90.00
#
_symmetry.space_group_name_H-M   'P 1'
#
loop_
_entity.id
_entity.type
_entity.pdbx_description
1 polymer ?
#
loop_
_entity_poly.entity_id
_entity_poly.type
_entity_poly.pdbx_seq_one_letter_code
_entity_poly.pdbx_strand_id
1 'polypeptide(L)'
;MAFDLPFIWAAIIAFAVLAYVILDGFDLGVGILFPFFKEKHDRDVMMNSVAPVWDGNETWLVLGGGGLMAVFPLAYATVLPALYMPLILMLLGLIFRGVAFEYRWRTKRGEFLWDIAFAGGSMVATFMQGVALGALVQGIPVENRAYAGGWWDWLTPFSVATGVALLVGYALLGATWLVMKTSGALAARARGHALKAGIGTLVAMGVFSLWTPFMEPLYFDRWFGWPTVAFSLLVPLLVLGCFALLVHGLRTEHDSHPFLAALGLFVLGFAGIGISFYPYIVPASLTIWQAAAPEESLAFLLVGALVLVPMILAYTAYAYWVFRGKVDPEEGYH
;
A
#
# COMPACT_ATOMS: atom_id res chain seq x y z
N MET A 1 5.53 -33.46 -11.36
CA MET A 1 5.47 -32.54 -10.20
C MET A 1 4.10 -31.90 -10.23
N ALA A 2 3.25 -32.16 -9.25
CA ALA A 2 2.00 -31.40 -9.11
C ALA A 2 2.38 -29.98 -8.67
N PHE A 3 1.83 -28.97 -9.32
CA PHE A 3 2.02 -27.57 -8.93
C PHE A 3 1.32 -27.35 -7.59
N ASP A 4 1.97 -26.64 -6.65
CA ASP A 4 1.33 -26.20 -5.41
C ASP A 4 0.43 -24.98 -5.72
N LEU A 5 -0.81 -25.26 -6.12
CA LEU A 5 -1.78 -24.23 -6.50
C LEU A 5 -2.08 -23.23 -5.36
N PRO A 6 -2.27 -23.66 -4.10
CA PRO A 6 -2.41 -22.73 -2.99
C PRO A 6 -1.25 -21.74 -2.86
N PHE A 7 0.00 -22.20 -2.98
CA PHE A 7 1.18 -21.34 -2.92
C PHE A 7 1.24 -20.36 -4.10
N ILE A 8 0.96 -20.82 -5.33
CA ILE A 8 0.91 -19.95 -6.52
C ILE A 8 -0.12 -18.84 -6.33
N TRP A 9 -1.30 -19.18 -5.84
CA TRP A 9 -2.35 -18.20 -5.60
C TRP A 9 -2.01 -17.24 -4.45
N ALA A 10 -1.38 -17.71 -3.39
CA ALA A 10 -0.89 -16.84 -2.34
C ALA A 10 0.11 -15.82 -2.88
N ALA A 11 1.01 -16.22 -3.79
CA ALA A 11 1.94 -15.32 -4.45
C ALA A 11 1.24 -14.31 -5.37
N ILE A 12 0.21 -14.71 -6.12
CA ILE A 12 -0.59 -13.82 -6.98
C ILE A 12 -1.33 -12.78 -6.13
N ILE A 13 -1.99 -13.19 -5.04
CA ILE A 13 -2.69 -12.26 -4.13
C ILE A 13 -1.70 -11.31 -3.44
N ALA A 14 -0.56 -11.82 -2.95
CA ALA A 14 0.48 -10.99 -2.36
C ALA A 14 1.01 -9.96 -3.37
N PHE A 15 1.21 -10.35 -4.63
CA PHE A 15 1.60 -9.44 -5.70
C PHE A 15 0.52 -8.36 -5.95
N ALA A 16 -0.76 -8.74 -6.00
CA ALA A 16 -1.86 -7.80 -6.20
C ALA A 16 -1.92 -6.76 -5.05
N VAL A 17 -1.77 -7.21 -3.80
CA VAL A 17 -1.73 -6.33 -2.63
C VAL A 17 -0.49 -5.42 -2.68
N LEU A 18 0.68 -5.94 -3.04
CA LEU A 18 1.89 -5.12 -3.21
C LEU A 18 1.70 -4.07 -4.32
N ALA A 19 1.17 -4.47 -5.48
CA ALA A 19 0.89 -3.56 -6.58
C ALA A 19 -0.07 -2.43 -6.13
N TYR A 20 -1.14 -2.77 -5.41
CA TYR A 20 -2.04 -1.79 -4.82
C TYR A 20 -1.29 -0.83 -3.87
N VAL A 21 -0.53 -1.36 -2.92
CA VAL A 21 0.20 -0.57 -1.90
C VAL A 21 1.18 0.42 -2.54
N ILE A 22 1.87 0.04 -3.60
CA ILE A 22 2.86 0.93 -4.24
C ILE A 22 2.22 1.87 -5.26
N LEU A 23 1.21 1.43 -6.02
CA LEU A 23 0.58 2.23 -7.08
C LEU A 23 -0.45 3.21 -6.50
N ASP A 24 -1.41 2.74 -5.73
CA ASP A 24 -2.36 3.64 -5.06
C ASP A 24 -1.72 4.38 -3.87
N GLY A 25 -0.63 3.84 -3.32
CA GLY A 25 0.08 4.47 -2.21
C GLY A 25 0.67 5.84 -2.55
N PHE A 26 1.22 6.06 -3.74
CA PHE A 26 1.67 7.41 -4.11
C PHE A 26 0.50 8.33 -4.44
N ASP A 27 -0.59 7.82 -4.99
CA ASP A 27 -1.81 8.59 -5.25
C ASP A 27 -2.42 9.11 -3.95
N LEU A 28 -2.60 8.22 -2.96
CA LEU A 28 -3.04 8.57 -1.61
C LEU A 28 -2.04 9.52 -0.93
N GLY A 29 -0.75 9.30 -1.16
CA GLY A 29 0.33 10.14 -0.67
C GLY A 29 0.24 11.59 -1.17
N VAL A 30 -0.12 11.80 -2.44
CA VAL A 30 -0.40 13.13 -2.99
C VAL A 30 -1.59 13.77 -2.25
N GLY A 31 -2.66 13.01 -1.99
CA GLY A 31 -3.80 13.48 -1.21
C GLY A 31 -3.45 13.86 0.24
N ILE A 32 -2.60 13.07 0.91
CA ILE A 32 -2.11 13.35 2.27
C ILE A 32 -1.32 14.67 2.30
N LEU A 33 -0.53 14.93 1.25
CA LEU A 33 0.28 16.14 1.15
C LEU A 33 -0.51 17.39 0.75
N PHE A 34 -1.69 17.22 0.18
CA PHE A 34 -2.50 18.30 -0.40
C PHE A 34 -2.73 19.49 0.53
N PRO A 35 -3.04 19.33 1.83
CA PRO A 35 -3.23 20.45 2.76
C PRO A 35 -1.97 21.31 3.01
N PHE A 36 -0.78 20.77 2.74
CA PHE A 36 0.49 21.47 2.94
C PHE A 36 0.85 22.41 1.78
N PHE A 37 0.10 22.34 0.67
CA PHE A 37 0.24 23.23 -0.49
C PHE A 37 -0.98 24.14 -0.56
N LYS A 38 -0.75 25.47 -0.39
CA LYS A 38 -1.84 26.44 -0.24
C LYS A 38 -2.29 27.04 -1.56
N GLU A 39 -1.38 27.12 -2.54
CA GLU A 39 -1.67 27.72 -3.84
C GLU A 39 -2.59 26.80 -4.64
N LYS A 40 -3.68 27.40 -5.18
CA LYS A 40 -4.64 26.64 -6.01
C LYS A 40 -3.94 25.96 -7.19
N HIS A 41 -3.08 26.70 -7.87
CA HIS A 41 -2.32 26.19 -9.01
C HIS A 41 -1.50 24.94 -8.67
N ASP A 42 -0.79 24.96 -7.51
CA ASP A 42 -0.04 23.78 -7.06
C ASP A 42 -0.95 22.56 -6.83
N ARG A 43 -2.11 22.78 -6.19
CA ARG A 43 -3.11 21.74 -5.95
C ARG A 43 -3.66 21.16 -7.24
N ASP A 44 -3.89 22.01 -8.25
CA ASP A 44 -4.35 21.58 -9.59
C ASP A 44 -3.28 20.70 -10.24
N VAL A 45 -2.01 21.10 -10.24
CA VAL A 45 -0.89 20.30 -10.76
C VAL A 45 -0.72 18.98 -9.99
N MET A 46 -0.86 18.99 -8.65
CA MET A 46 -0.81 17.78 -7.84
C MET A 46 -1.88 16.77 -8.23
N MET A 47 -3.13 17.19 -8.37
CA MET A 47 -4.21 16.30 -8.80
C MET A 47 -4.00 15.80 -10.22
N ASN A 48 -3.60 16.68 -11.16
CA ASN A 48 -3.32 16.29 -12.55
C ASN A 48 -2.19 15.25 -12.65
N SER A 49 -1.25 15.23 -11.70
CA SER A 49 -0.15 14.27 -11.72
C SER A 49 -0.60 12.83 -11.49
N VAL A 50 -1.73 12.60 -10.85
CA VAL A 50 -2.27 11.27 -10.52
C VAL A 50 -3.58 10.96 -11.26
N ALA A 51 -4.29 11.98 -11.75
CA ALA A 51 -5.58 11.84 -12.42
C ALA A 51 -5.61 10.80 -13.57
N PRO A 52 -4.56 10.63 -14.39
CA PRO A 52 -4.59 9.64 -15.47
C PRO A 52 -4.46 8.18 -15.02
N VAL A 53 -4.06 7.91 -13.78
CA VAL A 53 -3.65 6.55 -13.35
C VAL A 53 -4.38 6.04 -12.11
N TRP A 54 -4.97 6.90 -11.28
CA TRP A 54 -5.53 6.55 -9.97
C TRP A 54 -6.59 5.42 -10.01
N ASP A 55 -7.52 5.46 -10.97
CA ASP A 55 -8.58 4.45 -11.09
C ASP A 55 -8.00 3.08 -11.47
N GLY A 56 -7.03 3.06 -12.39
CA GLY A 56 -6.29 1.84 -12.74
C GLY A 56 -5.49 1.27 -11.56
N ASN A 57 -4.96 2.12 -10.68
CA ASN A 57 -4.22 1.72 -9.50
C ASN A 57 -5.14 1.06 -8.45
N GLU A 58 -6.37 1.55 -8.27
CA GLU A 58 -7.36 0.96 -7.36
C GLU A 58 -7.83 -0.44 -7.83
N THR A 59 -7.71 -0.79 -9.11
CA THR A 59 -8.07 -2.11 -9.65
C THR A 59 -7.33 -3.25 -8.95
N TRP A 60 -6.10 -3.02 -8.48
CA TRP A 60 -5.33 -4.02 -7.75
C TRP A 60 -5.92 -4.38 -6.39
N LEU A 61 -6.62 -3.43 -5.72
CA LEU A 61 -7.37 -3.71 -4.50
C LEU A 61 -8.52 -4.68 -4.77
N VAL A 62 -9.23 -4.49 -5.89
CA VAL A 62 -10.33 -5.37 -6.29
C VAL A 62 -9.83 -6.76 -6.60
N LEU A 63 -8.69 -6.90 -7.29
CA LEU A 63 -8.06 -8.19 -7.54
C LEU A 63 -7.62 -8.86 -6.22
N GLY A 64 -7.03 -8.11 -5.29
CA GLY A 64 -6.62 -8.62 -3.98
C GLY A 64 -7.81 -9.13 -3.16
N GLY A 65 -8.85 -8.32 -3.00
CA GLY A 65 -10.03 -8.66 -2.20
C GLY A 65 -10.92 -9.73 -2.84
N GLY A 66 -11.25 -9.57 -4.13
CA GLY A 66 -12.04 -10.55 -4.88
C GLY A 66 -11.30 -11.87 -5.07
N GLY A 67 -9.99 -11.81 -5.34
CA GLY A 67 -9.13 -12.98 -5.40
C GLY A 67 -9.07 -13.72 -4.07
N LEU A 68 -8.90 -13.00 -2.95
CA LEU A 68 -8.91 -13.62 -1.62
C LEU A 68 -10.21 -14.39 -1.35
N MET A 69 -11.37 -13.81 -1.72
CA MET A 69 -12.66 -14.47 -1.60
C MET A 69 -12.75 -15.74 -2.44
N ALA A 70 -12.25 -15.70 -3.67
CA ALA A 70 -12.39 -16.80 -4.62
C ALA A 70 -11.44 -17.97 -4.31
N VAL A 71 -10.18 -17.67 -3.92
CA VAL A 71 -9.14 -18.70 -3.77
C VAL A 71 -8.82 -19.08 -2.32
N PHE A 72 -9.11 -18.19 -1.35
CA PHE A 72 -8.93 -18.42 0.09
C PHE A 72 -10.21 -18.07 0.88
N PRO A 73 -11.35 -18.73 0.60
CA PRO A 73 -12.65 -18.37 1.15
C PRO A 73 -12.69 -18.41 2.69
N LEU A 74 -11.94 -19.31 3.31
CA LEU A 74 -11.87 -19.37 4.77
C LEU A 74 -11.10 -18.18 5.36
N ALA A 75 -10.00 -17.77 4.74
CA ALA A 75 -9.27 -16.57 5.15
C ALA A 75 -10.15 -15.32 4.97
N TYR A 76 -10.84 -15.20 3.84
CA TYR A 76 -11.79 -14.12 3.59
C TYR A 76 -12.87 -14.06 4.66
N ALA A 77 -13.55 -15.19 4.95
CA ALA A 77 -14.60 -15.29 5.95
C ALA A 77 -14.13 -15.01 7.38
N THR A 78 -12.84 -15.09 7.64
CA THR A 78 -12.24 -14.82 8.96
C THR A 78 -11.74 -13.36 9.06
N VAL A 79 -11.01 -12.89 8.04
CA VAL A 79 -10.37 -11.57 8.05
C VAL A 79 -11.41 -10.44 7.92
N LEU A 80 -12.43 -10.61 7.08
CA LEU A 80 -13.41 -9.54 6.88
C LEU A 80 -14.22 -9.20 8.14
N PRO A 81 -14.77 -10.16 8.89
CA PRO A 81 -15.44 -9.84 10.15
C PRO A 81 -14.51 -9.20 11.19
N ALA A 82 -13.25 -9.64 11.27
CA ALA A 82 -12.25 -9.09 12.20
C ALA A 82 -11.88 -7.64 11.86
N LEU A 83 -11.81 -7.31 10.57
CA LEU A 83 -11.39 -6.00 10.06
C LEU A 83 -12.55 -5.19 9.45
N TYR A 84 -13.79 -5.52 9.79
CA TYR A 84 -14.99 -4.93 9.20
C TYR A 84 -14.98 -3.40 9.22
N MET A 85 -14.75 -2.79 10.39
CA MET A 85 -14.76 -1.34 10.54
C MET A 85 -13.60 -0.65 9.81
N PRO A 86 -12.33 -1.06 9.95
CA PRO A 86 -11.24 -0.50 9.17
C PRO A 86 -11.49 -0.57 7.66
N LEU A 87 -11.97 -1.69 7.16
CA LEU A 87 -12.22 -1.87 5.73
C LEU A 87 -13.36 -0.97 5.22
N ILE A 88 -14.47 -0.85 5.96
CA ILE A 88 -15.55 0.08 5.58
C ILE A 88 -15.06 1.53 5.57
N LEU A 89 -14.36 1.96 6.61
CA LEU A 89 -13.85 3.33 6.68
C LEU A 89 -12.81 3.61 5.58
N MET A 90 -11.97 2.62 5.26
CA MET A 90 -11.06 2.69 4.13
C MET A 90 -11.82 2.92 2.81
N LEU A 91 -12.84 2.08 2.53
CA LEU A 91 -13.63 2.18 1.30
C LEU A 91 -14.40 3.51 1.22
N LEU A 92 -14.97 3.99 2.32
CA LEU A 92 -15.60 5.31 2.36
C LEU A 92 -14.57 6.41 2.05
N GLY A 93 -13.36 6.33 2.60
CA GLY A 93 -12.27 7.26 2.28
C GLY A 93 -11.94 7.27 0.79
N LEU A 94 -11.82 6.09 0.16
CA LEU A 94 -11.57 5.95 -1.28
C LEU A 94 -12.73 6.52 -2.12
N ILE A 95 -13.99 6.29 -1.73
CA ILE A 95 -15.16 6.85 -2.41
C ILE A 95 -15.11 8.38 -2.38
N PHE A 96 -14.89 9.01 -1.22
CA PHE A 96 -14.82 10.47 -1.13
C PHE A 96 -13.67 11.05 -1.95
N ARG A 97 -12.51 10.38 -1.95
CA ARG A 97 -11.37 10.75 -2.79
C ARG A 97 -11.70 10.64 -4.28
N GLY A 98 -12.26 9.51 -4.73
CA GLY A 98 -12.62 9.27 -6.12
C GLY A 98 -13.65 10.27 -6.63
N VAL A 99 -14.70 10.55 -5.84
CA VAL A 99 -15.70 11.57 -6.18
C VAL A 99 -15.08 12.97 -6.30
N ALA A 100 -14.05 13.29 -5.47
CA ALA A 100 -13.38 14.57 -5.54
C ALA A 100 -12.67 14.82 -6.88
N PHE A 101 -12.10 13.78 -7.53
CA PHE A 101 -11.50 13.90 -8.86
C PHE A 101 -12.50 14.40 -9.90
N GLU A 102 -13.73 13.92 -9.86
CA GLU A 102 -14.75 14.27 -10.87
C GLU A 102 -15.42 15.62 -10.60
N TYR A 103 -15.71 15.92 -9.33
CA TYR A 103 -16.56 17.05 -8.98
C TYR A 103 -15.80 18.33 -8.67
N ARG A 104 -14.55 18.27 -8.26
CA ARG A 104 -13.73 19.45 -7.92
C ARG A 104 -13.63 20.42 -9.09
N TRP A 105 -13.37 19.91 -10.29
CA TRP A 105 -13.21 20.70 -11.52
C TRP A 105 -14.52 21.34 -12.02
N ARG A 106 -15.64 20.71 -11.70
CA ARG A 106 -16.98 21.15 -12.11
C ARG A 106 -17.63 22.11 -11.10
N THR A 107 -17.05 22.24 -9.91
CA THR A 107 -17.63 23.02 -8.81
C THR A 107 -17.00 24.42 -8.73
N LYS A 108 -17.79 25.45 -9.02
CA LYS A 108 -17.33 26.85 -8.92
C LYS A 108 -17.42 27.41 -7.50
N ARG A 109 -18.42 26.98 -6.70
CA ARG A 109 -18.61 27.38 -5.31
C ARG A 109 -18.51 26.15 -4.42
N GLY A 110 -17.66 26.20 -3.38
CA GLY A 110 -17.44 25.07 -2.48
C GLY A 110 -16.36 24.08 -2.95
N GLU A 111 -15.46 24.49 -3.86
CA GLU A 111 -14.29 23.69 -4.29
C GLU A 111 -13.48 23.18 -3.10
N PHE A 112 -13.39 23.97 -2.01
CA PHE A 112 -12.70 23.58 -0.78
C PHE A 112 -13.27 22.32 -0.12
N LEU A 113 -14.56 22.02 -0.31
CA LEU A 113 -15.16 20.78 0.21
C LEU A 113 -14.59 19.55 -0.50
N TRP A 114 -14.33 19.67 -1.79
CA TRP A 114 -13.68 18.62 -2.57
C TRP A 114 -12.20 18.51 -2.25
N ASP A 115 -11.52 19.62 -1.93
CA ASP A 115 -10.16 19.61 -1.38
C ASP A 115 -10.11 18.81 -0.06
N ILE A 116 -11.08 19.03 0.84
CA ILE A 116 -11.22 18.28 2.08
C ILE A 116 -11.54 16.81 1.80
N ALA A 117 -12.44 16.53 0.86
CA ALA A 117 -12.81 15.15 0.50
C ALA A 117 -11.62 14.39 -0.09
N PHE A 118 -10.82 15.02 -0.95
CA PHE A 118 -9.62 14.45 -1.52
C PHE A 118 -8.55 14.15 -0.46
N ALA A 119 -8.20 15.15 0.33
CA ALA A 119 -7.18 15.00 1.38
C ALA A 119 -7.65 14.10 2.53
N GLY A 120 -8.85 14.35 3.05
CA GLY A 120 -9.43 13.59 4.17
C GLY A 120 -9.72 12.14 3.78
N GLY A 121 -10.27 11.92 2.58
CA GLY A 121 -10.48 10.58 2.04
C GLY A 121 -9.18 9.78 1.92
N SER A 122 -8.13 10.41 1.37
CA SER A 122 -6.80 9.80 1.27
C SER A 122 -6.19 9.49 2.64
N MET A 123 -6.32 10.39 3.61
CA MET A 123 -5.83 10.18 4.98
C MET A 123 -6.58 9.05 5.69
N VAL A 124 -7.91 9.03 5.61
CA VAL A 124 -8.74 7.99 6.23
C VAL A 124 -8.45 6.63 5.59
N ALA A 125 -8.43 6.55 4.25
CA ALA A 125 -8.12 5.32 3.54
C ALA A 125 -6.76 4.76 3.95
N THR A 126 -5.71 5.58 3.90
CA THR A 126 -4.35 5.17 4.29
C THR A 126 -4.26 4.75 5.76
N PHE A 127 -4.82 5.55 6.66
CA PHE A 127 -4.80 5.24 8.09
C PHE A 127 -5.47 3.91 8.38
N MET A 128 -6.62 3.65 7.80
CA MET A 128 -7.38 2.41 8.00
C MET A 128 -6.71 1.21 7.33
N GLN A 129 -6.02 1.38 6.20
CA GLN A 129 -5.15 0.34 5.64
C GLN A 129 -4.05 -0.08 6.62
N GLY A 130 -3.38 0.91 7.21
CA GLY A 130 -2.34 0.65 8.21
C GLY A 130 -2.89 0.01 9.48
N VAL A 131 -4.06 0.45 9.96
CA VAL A 131 -4.75 -0.18 11.10
C VAL A 131 -5.10 -1.64 10.80
N ALA A 132 -5.65 -1.91 9.61
CA ALA A 132 -5.97 -3.27 9.17
C ALA A 132 -4.71 -4.16 9.09
N LEU A 133 -3.62 -3.63 8.54
CA LEU A 133 -2.34 -4.34 8.51
C LEU A 133 -1.81 -4.62 9.93
N GLY A 134 -1.84 -3.63 10.82
CA GLY A 134 -1.38 -3.79 12.19
C GLY A 134 -2.21 -4.81 12.97
N ALA A 135 -3.52 -4.82 12.78
CA ALA A 135 -4.40 -5.83 13.38
C ALA A 135 -4.12 -7.24 12.82
N LEU A 136 -3.87 -7.35 11.51
CA LEU A 136 -3.51 -8.62 10.88
C LEU A 136 -2.15 -9.16 11.40
N VAL A 137 -1.15 -8.29 11.55
CA VAL A 137 0.17 -8.67 12.11
C VAL A 137 0.06 -9.21 13.53
N GLN A 138 -0.85 -8.69 14.34
CA GLN A 138 -1.08 -9.18 15.71
C GLN A 138 -1.76 -10.55 15.77
N GLY A 139 -2.23 -11.04 14.62
CA GLY A 139 -2.99 -12.27 14.52
C GLY A 139 -4.50 -12.06 14.76
N ILE A 140 -5.30 -12.94 14.17
CA ILE A 140 -6.75 -12.94 14.28
C ILE A 140 -7.15 -14.26 14.93
N PRO A 141 -7.87 -14.26 16.07
CA PRO A 141 -8.32 -15.48 16.73
C PRO A 141 -9.37 -16.20 15.87
N VAL A 142 -9.13 -17.49 15.61
CA VAL A 142 -9.99 -18.34 14.78
C VAL A 142 -10.37 -19.57 15.58
N GLU A 143 -11.68 -19.77 15.77
CA GLU A 143 -12.24 -20.98 16.37
C GLU A 143 -13.36 -21.51 15.48
N ASN A 144 -13.46 -22.83 15.35
CA ASN A 144 -14.50 -23.47 14.55
C ASN A 144 -14.62 -22.90 13.12
N ARG A 145 -13.48 -22.55 12.48
CA ARG A 145 -13.37 -21.96 11.14
C ARG A 145 -14.06 -20.57 11.02
N ALA A 146 -14.17 -19.83 12.09
CA ALA A 146 -14.75 -18.49 12.11
C ALA A 146 -13.92 -17.56 12.99
N TYR A 147 -14.09 -16.25 12.80
CA TYR A 147 -13.53 -15.24 13.69
C TYR A 147 -14.14 -15.38 15.10
N ALA A 148 -13.30 -15.49 16.11
CA ALA A 148 -13.70 -15.72 17.51
C ALA A 148 -13.42 -14.50 18.41
N GLY A 149 -13.03 -13.37 17.86
CA GLY A 149 -12.72 -12.17 18.62
C GLY A 149 -13.88 -11.22 18.82
N GLY A 150 -13.59 -10.07 19.43
CA GLY A 150 -14.53 -8.99 19.72
C GLY A 150 -14.58 -7.90 18.64
N TRP A 151 -15.59 -7.05 18.75
CA TRP A 151 -15.85 -5.96 17.79
C TRP A 151 -14.70 -4.92 17.70
N TRP A 152 -13.89 -4.75 18.75
CA TRP A 152 -12.85 -3.73 18.88
C TRP A 152 -11.43 -4.28 18.84
N ASP A 153 -11.21 -5.57 18.55
CA ASP A 153 -9.91 -6.20 18.56
C ASP A 153 -8.91 -5.61 17.53
N TRP A 154 -9.45 -5.01 16.47
CA TRP A 154 -8.66 -4.29 15.48
C TRP A 154 -8.08 -2.96 16.00
N LEU A 155 -8.64 -2.39 17.08
CA LEU A 155 -8.25 -1.08 17.62
C LEU A 155 -7.26 -1.25 18.79
N THR A 156 -6.00 -1.42 18.48
CA THR A 156 -4.92 -1.56 19.44
C THR A 156 -3.89 -0.45 19.29
N PRO A 157 -3.03 -0.18 20.28
CA PRO A 157 -1.93 0.76 20.14
C PRO A 157 -1.00 0.45 18.96
N PHE A 158 -0.74 -0.85 18.71
CA PHE A 158 0.09 -1.29 17.58
C PHE A 158 -0.58 -1.00 16.24
N SER A 159 -1.86 -1.35 16.07
CA SER A 159 -2.58 -1.12 14.82
C SER A 159 -2.73 0.37 14.53
N VAL A 160 -3.02 1.19 15.55
CA VAL A 160 -3.08 2.65 15.41
C VAL A 160 -1.71 3.23 15.02
N ALA A 161 -0.64 2.78 15.67
CA ALA A 161 0.73 3.18 15.33
C ALA A 161 1.09 2.78 13.89
N THR A 162 0.68 1.59 13.42
CA THR A 162 0.86 1.14 12.04
C THR A 162 0.08 2.05 11.06
N GLY A 163 -1.13 2.48 11.43
CA GLY A 163 -1.91 3.46 10.67
C GLY A 163 -1.17 4.79 10.49
N VAL A 164 -0.60 5.32 11.57
CA VAL A 164 0.22 6.55 11.52
C VAL A 164 1.49 6.34 10.69
N ALA A 165 2.16 5.21 10.85
CA ALA A 165 3.36 4.89 10.08
C ALA A 165 3.07 4.82 8.58
N LEU A 166 1.93 4.24 8.18
CA LEU A 166 1.54 4.15 6.77
C LEU A 166 1.20 5.52 6.18
N LEU A 167 0.58 6.43 6.96
CA LEU A 167 0.39 7.83 6.54
C LEU A 167 1.71 8.50 6.18
N VAL A 168 2.75 8.32 7.02
CA VAL A 168 4.08 8.88 6.77
C VAL A 168 4.72 8.21 5.55
N GLY A 169 4.59 6.89 5.42
CA GLY A 169 5.10 6.15 4.28
C GLY A 169 4.46 6.56 2.95
N TYR A 170 3.13 6.69 2.92
CA TYR A 170 2.45 7.13 1.69
C TYR A 170 2.74 8.62 1.38
N ALA A 171 2.89 9.46 2.40
CA ALA A 171 3.40 10.82 2.19
C ALA A 171 4.79 10.83 1.55
N LEU A 172 5.67 9.87 1.88
CA LEU A 172 6.96 9.70 1.19
C LEU A 172 6.76 9.33 -0.29
N LEU A 173 5.92 8.34 -0.59
CA LEU A 173 5.62 7.95 -1.98
C LEU A 173 5.05 9.12 -2.77
N GLY A 174 4.06 9.84 -2.24
CA GLY A 174 3.47 11.02 -2.87
C GLY A 174 4.47 12.16 -3.07
N ALA A 175 5.29 12.45 -2.06
CA ALA A 175 6.30 13.50 -2.17
C ALA A 175 7.35 13.19 -3.25
N THR A 176 7.84 11.95 -3.30
CA THR A 176 8.83 11.53 -4.30
C THR A 176 8.21 11.42 -5.70
N TRP A 177 6.92 11.06 -5.81
CA TRP A 177 6.16 11.15 -7.05
C TRP A 177 6.10 12.58 -7.56
N LEU A 178 5.74 13.56 -6.69
CA LEU A 178 5.68 14.98 -7.06
C LEU A 178 7.06 15.52 -7.47
N VAL A 179 8.16 15.08 -6.83
CA VAL A 179 9.52 15.42 -7.29
C VAL A 179 9.75 14.96 -8.72
N MET A 180 9.32 13.76 -9.05
CA MET A 180 9.51 13.17 -10.39
C MET A 180 8.61 13.83 -11.44
N LYS A 181 7.36 14.15 -11.07
CA LYS A 181 6.30 14.56 -12.03
C LYS A 181 6.14 16.07 -12.17
N THR A 182 6.74 16.88 -11.29
CA THR A 182 6.58 18.33 -11.31
C THR A 182 7.92 19.07 -11.46
N SER A 183 7.87 20.40 -11.57
CA SER A 183 9.07 21.24 -11.74
C SER A 183 8.99 22.49 -10.87
N GLY A 184 10.05 23.28 -10.85
CA GLY A 184 10.08 24.60 -10.20
C GLY A 184 9.86 24.55 -8.68
N ALA A 185 9.09 25.52 -8.16
CA ALA A 185 8.86 25.71 -6.72
C ALA A 185 8.08 24.55 -6.09
N LEU A 186 7.16 23.91 -6.83
CA LEU A 186 6.38 22.76 -6.37
C LEU A 186 7.29 21.56 -6.11
N ALA A 187 8.15 21.20 -7.08
CA ALA A 187 9.12 20.12 -6.92
C ALA A 187 10.11 20.41 -5.78
N ALA A 188 10.58 21.64 -5.63
CA ALA A 188 11.49 22.03 -4.54
C ALA A 188 10.85 21.82 -3.16
N ARG A 189 9.58 22.20 -2.98
CA ARG A 189 8.83 21.96 -1.73
C ARG A 189 8.59 20.47 -1.50
N ALA A 190 8.26 19.72 -2.57
CA ALA A 190 8.08 18.27 -2.50
C ALA A 190 9.36 17.55 -2.04
N ARG A 191 10.56 18.00 -2.47
CA ARG A 191 11.87 17.47 -1.98
C ARG A 191 12.01 17.63 -0.46
N GLY A 192 11.59 18.79 0.08
CA GLY A 192 11.59 19.04 1.53
C GLY A 192 10.67 18.09 2.29
N HIS A 193 9.46 17.85 1.77
CA HIS A 193 8.53 16.87 2.34
C HIS A 193 9.04 15.43 2.19
N ALA A 194 9.63 15.06 1.05
CA ALA A 194 10.20 13.74 0.82
C ALA A 194 11.30 13.37 1.82
N LEU A 195 12.20 14.33 2.13
CA LEU A 195 13.26 14.08 3.12
C LEU A 195 12.67 13.84 4.52
N LYS A 196 11.72 14.68 4.96
CA LYS A 196 11.09 14.54 6.28
C LYS A 196 10.30 13.24 6.39
N ALA A 197 9.47 12.92 5.38
CA ALA A 197 8.71 11.69 5.33
C ALA A 197 9.63 10.47 5.22
N GLY A 198 10.74 10.57 4.48
CA GLY A 198 11.74 9.50 4.37
C GLY A 198 12.39 9.16 5.71
N ILE A 199 12.78 10.17 6.49
CA ILE A 199 13.30 9.98 7.85
C ILE A 199 12.22 9.34 8.74
N GLY A 200 10.98 9.84 8.69
CA GLY A 200 9.86 9.29 9.44
C GLY A 200 9.56 7.83 9.08
N THR A 201 9.60 7.47 7.80
CA THR A 201 9.41 6.11 7.31
C THR A 201 10.53 5.19 7.80
N LEU A 202 11.79 5.62 7.73
CA LEU A 202 12.93 4.84 8.24
C LEU A 202 12.81 4.59 9.75
N VAL A 203 12.45 5.61 10.52
CA VAL A 203 12.21 5.49 11.97
C VAL A 203 11.05 4.52 12.24
N ALA A 204 9.93 4.65 11.52
CA ALA A 204 8.80 3.75 11.64
C ALA A 204 9.21 2.30 11.34
N MET A 205 9.90 2.05 10.22
CA MET A 205 10.41 0.71 9.89
C MET A 205 11.29 0.14 11.01
N GLY A 206 12.19 0.95 11.59
CA GLY A 206 13.01 0.56 12.73
C GLY A 206 12.19 0.21 13.96
N VAL A 207 11.21 1.04 14.33
CA VAL A 207 10.33 0.81 15.49
C VAL A 207 9.54 -0.48 15.32
N PHE A 208 8.90 -0.69 14.16
CA PHE A 208 8.11 -1.91 13.91
C PHE A 208 8.99 -3.15 13.78
N SER A 209 10.20 -3.04 13.22
CA SER A 209 11.16 -4.13 13.17
C SER A 209 11.63 -4.56 14.57
N LEU A 210 11.69 -3.62 15.52
CA LEU A 210 12.00 -3.94 16.92
C LEU A 210 10.77 -4.43 17.71
N TRP A 211 9.57 -4.00 17.36
CA TRP A 211 8.35 -4.34 18.11
C TRP A 211 7.79 -5.71 17.71
N THR A 212 7.66 -5.97 16.40
CA THR A 212 7.01 -7.18 15.85
C THR A 212 7.57 -8.50 16.37
N PRO A 213 8.90 -8.73 16.49
CA PRO A 213 9.44 -9.99 16.98
C PRO A 213 9.02 -10.37 18.40
N PHE A 214 8.66 -9.38 19.22
CA PHE A 214 8.27 -9.61 20.62
C PHE A 214 6.75 -9.79 20.81
N MET A 215 5.97 -9.75 19.73
CA MET A 215 4.52 -9.94 19.81
C MET A 215 4.13 -11.42 19.82
N GLU A 216 4.83 -12.22 19.01
CA GLU A 216 4.56 -13.64 18.83
C GLU A 216 5.88 -14.42 18.76
N PRO A 217 6.02 -15.56 19.48
CA PRO A 217 7.21 -16.40 19.43
C PRO A 217 7.58 -16.82 18.00
N LEU A 218 6.57 -17.03 17.14
CA LEU A 218 6.75 -17.37 15.73
C LEU A 218 7.60 -16.33 14.98
N TYR A 219 7.38 -15.04 15.25
CA TYR A 219 8.14 -13.97 14.60
C TYR A 219 9.56 -13.90 15.11
N PHE A 220 9.73 -14.05 16.44
CA PHE A 220 11.05 -14.05 17.05
C PHE A 220 11.93 -15.16 16.50
N ASP A 221 11.43 -16.41 16.51
CA ASP A 221 12.17 -17.58 16.01
C ASP A 221 12.50 -17.44 14.52
N ARG A 222 11.60 -16.86 13.74
CA ARG A 222 11.80 -16.66 12.32
C ARG A 222 12.86 -15.60 12.01
N TRP A 223 12.91 -14.53 12.79
CA TRP A 223 13.83 -13.43 12.52
C TRP A 223 15.23 -13.67 13.07
N PHE A 224 15.33 -14.37 14.20
CA PHE A 224 16.60 -14.60 14.92
C PHE A 224 17.06 -16.05 14.93
N GLY A 225 16.22 -17.00 14.53
CA GLY A 225 16.58 -18.41 14.39
C GLY A 225 17.55 -18.66 13.24
N TRP A 226 18.43 -19.65 13.39
CA TRP A 226 19.30 -20.11 12.31
C TRP A 226 18.55 -21.11 11.41
N PRO A 227 18.65 -21.05 10.03
CA PRO A 227 19.49 -20.16 9.21
C PRO A 227 18.81 -18.86 8.77
N THR A 228 17.56 -18.61 9.16
CA THR A 228 16.73 -17.48 8.66
C THR A 228 17.29 -16.11 9.05
N VAL A 229 18.03 -16.02 10.15
CA VAL A 229 18.68 -14.77 10.59
C VAL A 229 19.55 -14.12 9.51
N ALA A 230 20.20 -14.91 8.66
CA ALA A 230 21.03 -14.39 7.58
C ALA A 230 20.20 -13.59 6.54
N PHE A 231 19.00 -14.06 6.23
CA PHE A 231 18.06 -13.37 5.34
C PHE A 231 17.41 -12.17 6.03
N SER A 232 17.07 -12.31 7.31
CA SER A 232 16.47 -11.24 8.09
C SER A 232 17.41 -10.04 8.25
N LEU A 233 18.72 -10.26 8.36
CA LEU A 233 19.72 -9.19 8.42
C LEU A 233 19.96 -8.48 7.07
N LEU A 234 19.66 -9.15 5.95
CA LEU A 234 19.82 -8.54 4.63
C LEU A 234 18.79 -7.41 4.41
N VAL A 235 17.56 -7.59 4.91
CA VAL A 235 16.48 -6.60 4.70
C VAL A 235 16.83 -5.22 5.29
N PRO A 236 17.28 -5.05 6.54
CA PRO A 236 17.70 -3.75 7.07
C PRO A 236 18.85 -3.12 6.29
N LEU A 237 19.81 -3.91 5.82
CA LEU A 237 20.92 -3.40 5.00
C LEU A 237 20.43 -2.82 3.67
N LEU A 238 19.51 -3.52 3.00
CA LEU A 238 18.90 -3.04 1.76
C LEU A 238 18.03 -1.80 2.00
N VAL A 239 17.31 -1.74 3.12
CA VAL A 239 16.53 -0.56 3.55
C VAL A 239 17.44 0.65 3.71
N LEU A 240 18.60 0.50 4.38
CA LEU A 240 19.58 1.58 4.51
C LEU A 240 20.16 1.99 3.15
N GLY A 241 20.39 1.04 2.25
CA GLY A 241 20.82 1.31 0.87
C GLY A 241 19.77 2.11 0.09
N CYS A 242 18.50 1.72 0.16
CA CYS A 242 17.41 2.48 -0.46
C CYS A 242 17.29 3.89 0.14
N PHE A 243 17.41 4.03 1.46
CA PHE A 243 17.37 5.35 2.10
C PHE A 243 18.57 6.22 1.69
N ALA A 244 19.75 5.66 1.57
CA ALA A 244 20.93 6.37 1.07
C ALA A 244 20.71 6.85 -0.40
N LEU A 245 20.13 6.00 -1.25
CA LEU A 245 19.76 6.35 -2.63
C LEU A 245 18.69 7.46 -2.66
N LEU A 246 17.69 7.42 -1.78
CA LEU A 246 16.70 8.48 -1.61
C LEU A 246 17.38 9.83 -1.33
N VAL A 247 18.21 9.87 -0.29
CA VAL A 247 18.91 11.10 0.11
C VAL A 247 19.85 11.59 -0.98
N HIS A 248 20.58 10.69 -1.63
CA HIS A 248 21.45 11.02 -2.74
C HIS A 248 20.67 11.65 -3.90
N GLY A 249 19.56 11.03 -4.34
CA GLY A 249 18.73 11.56 -5.41
C GLY A 249 18.10 12.92 -5.08
N LEU A 250 17.68 13.14 -3.82
CA LEU A 250 17.17 14.44 -3.38
C LEU A 250 18.25 15.55 -3.41
N ARG A 251 19.51 15.21 -3.17
CA ARG A 251 20.63 16.18 -3.17
C ARG A 251 21.20 16.45 -4.54
N THR A 252 21.20 15.46 -5.43
CA THR A 252 21.78 15.55 -6.78
C THR A 252 20.78 15.94 -7.86
N GLU A 253 19.54 16.21 -7.46
CA GLU A 253 18.44 16.60 -8.35
C GLU A 253 18.09 15.56 -9.43
N HIS A 254 18.40 14.31 -9.18
CA HIS A 254 17.95 13.20 -10.02
C HIS A 254 16.50 12.83 -9.67
N ASP A 255 15.54 13.41 -10.38
CA ASP A 255 14.11 13.40 -10.06
C ASP A 255 13.48 12.01 -9.90
N SER A 256 13.97 10.97 -10.60
CA SER A 256 13.44 9.60 -10.53
C SER A 256 14.02 8.76 -9.39
N HIS A 257 15.27 9.01 -8.95
CA HIS A 257 15.93 8.20 -7.93
C HIS A 257 15.19 8.19 -6.59
N PRO A 258 14.65 9.33 -6.07
CA PRO A 258 13.90 9.33 -4.83
C PRO A 258 12.65 8.46 -4.88
N PHE A 259 11.93 8.47 -6.00
CA PHE A 259 10.72 7.65 -6.15
C PHE A 259 11.05 6.16 -6.22
N LEU A 260 12.03 5.76 -7.02
CA LEU A 260 12.48 4.38 -7.10
C LEU A 260 13.00 3.85 -5.76
N ALA A 261 13.72 4.69 -5.01
CA ALA A 261 14.19 4.34 -3.68
C ALA A 261 13.03 4.17 -2.68
N ALA A 262 12.02 5.04 -2.74
CA ALA A 262 10.81 4.91 -1.93
C ALA A 262 10.02 3.63 -2.27
N LEU A 263 9.87 3.29 -3.55
CA LEU A 263 9.29 2.00 -3.98
C LEU A 263 10.09 0.83 -3.40
N GLY A 264 11.43 0.91 -3.45
CA GLY A 264 12.31 -0.10 -2.86
C GLY A 264 12.07 -0.31 -1.36
N LEU A 265 11.89 0.77 -0.59
CA LEU A 265 11.55 0.68 0.84
C LEU A 265 10.23 -0.06 1.07
N PHE A 266 9.20 0.22 0.27
CA PHE A 266 7.90 -0.47 0.37
C PHE A 266 7.98 -1.94 -0.03
N VAL A 267 8.69 -2.27 -1.12
CA VAL A 267 8.92 -3.66 -1.53
C VAL A 267 9.65 -4.44 -0.44
N LEU A 268 10.69 -3.85 0.17
CA LEU A 268 11.44 -4.50 1.25
C LEU A 268 10.61 -4.67 2.52
N GLY A 269 9.81 -3.65 2.90
CA GLY A 269 8.87 -3.76 4.01
C GLY A 269 7.84 -4.86 3.80
N PHE A 270 7.26 -4.91 2.60
CA PHE A 270 6.28 -5.94 2.22
C PHE A 270 6.91 -7.35 2.20
N ALA A 271 8.12 -7.48 1.67
CA ALA A 271 8.85 -8.75 1.69
C ALA A 271 9.14 -9.21 3.13
N GLY A 272 9.51 -8.29 4.02
CA GLY A 272 9.69 -8.58 5.45
C GLY A 272 8.41 -9.11 6.12
N ILE A 273 7.25 -8.52 5.79
CA ILE A 273 5.95 -9.02 6.25
C ILE A 273 5.67 -10.41 5.67
N GLY A 274 5.88 -10.62 4.38
CA GLY A 274 5.68 -11.91 3.72
C GLY A 274 6.54 -13.02 4.34
N ILE A 275 7.81 -12.73 4.62
CA ILE A 275 8.72 -13.66 5.32
C ILE A 275 8.20 -13.98 6.72
N SER A 276 7.68 -12.98 7.43
CA SER A 276 7.14 -13.16 8.78
C SER A 276 5.87 -14.00 8.79
N PHE A 277 5.00 -13.82 7.82
CA PHE A 277 3.71 -14.51 7.75
C PHE A 277 3.80 -15.95 7.25
N TYR A 278 4.69 -16.23 6.29
CA TYR A 278 4.77 -17.58 5.71
C TYR A 278 4.95 -18.66 6.79
N PRO A 279 4.20 -19.77 6.78
CA PRO A 279 3.27 -20.22 5.74
C PRO A 279 1.81 -19.80 5.99
N TYR A 280 1.56 -18.86 6.88
CA TYR A 280 0.21 -18.44 7.26
C TYR A 280 -0.32 -17.36 6.31
N ILE A 281 -1.59 -17.48 5.93
CA ILE A 281 -2.35 -16.41 5.29
C ILE A 281 -3.06 -15.52 6.33
N VAL A 282 -3.45 -16.13 7.46
CA VAL A 282 -3.87 -15.43 8.68
C VAL A 282 -2.86 -15.81 9.76
N PRO A 283 -1.97 -14.89 10.18
CA PRO A 283 -0.86 -15.19 11.08
C PRO A 283 -1.30 -15.97 12.32
N ALA A 284 -0.50 -16.95 12.68
CA ALA A 284 -0.68 -17.88 13.79
C ALA A 284 -1.96 -18.76 13.76
N SER A 285 -2.93 -18.50 12.85
CA SER A 285 -4.22 -19.18 12.87
C SER A 285 -4.49 -20.07 11.67
N LEU A 286 -4.25 -19.59 10.43
CA LEU A 286 -4.59 -20.32 9.20
C LEU A 286 -3.42 -20.32 8.23
N THR A 287 -2.97 -21.49 7.82
CA THR A 287 -1.99 -21.64 6.76
C THR A 287 -2.63 -21.44 5.36
N ILE A 288 -1.79 -21.21 4.35
CA ILE A 288 -2.20 -21.06 2.95
C ILE A 288 -3.03 -22.29 2.52
N TRP A 289 -2.58 -23.50 2.85
CA TRP A 289 -3.26 -24.76 2.44
C TRP A 289 -4.57 -25.01 3.19
N GLN A 290 -4.66 -24.61 4.46
CA GLN A 290 -5.89 -24.76 5.25
C GLN A 290 -7.00 -23.81 4.80
N ALA A 291 -6.62 -22.65 4.26
CA ALA A 291 -7.56 -21.63 3.82
C ALA A 291 -7.98 -21.76 2.35
N ALA A 292 -7.26 -22.57 1.56
CA ALA A 292 -7.44 -22.69 0.13
C ALA A 292 -8.78 -23.31 -0.26
N ALA A 293 -9.31 -22.85 -1.40
CA ALA A 293 -10.43 -23.48 -2.09
C ALA A 293 -10.03 -24.87 -2.66
N PRO A 294 -10.99 -25.70 -3.07
CA PRO A 294 -10.69 -26.99 -3.74
C PRO A 294 -9.78 -26.82 -4.95
N GLU A 295 -8.94 -27.85 -5.21
CA GLU A 295 -7.90 -27.79 -6.24
C GLU A 295 -8.48 -27.55 -7.64
N GLU A 296 -9.64 -28.11 -7.96
CA GLU A 296 -10.33 -27.91 -9.24
C GLU A 296 -10.72 -26.44 -9.45
N SER A 297 -11.17 -25.76 -8.38
CA SER A 297 -11.51 -24.34 -8.42
C SER A 297 -10.27 -23.48 -8.60
N LEU A 298 -9.19 -23.78 -7.89
CA LEU A 298 -7.91 -23.07 -8.02
C LEU A 298 -7.34 -23.22 -9.44
N ALA A 299 -7.39 -24.43 -10.01
CA ALA A 299 -6.91 -24.68 -11.36
C ALA A 299 -7.74 -23.94 -12.41
N PHE A 300 -9.07 -23.95 -12.29
CA PHE A 300 -9.97 -23.23 -13.20
C PHE A 300 -9.71 -21.71 -13.16
N LEU A 301 -9.64 -21.15 -11.96
CA LEU A 301 -9.38 -19.70 -11.77
C LEU A 301 -7.99 -19.31 -12.30
N LEU A 302 -6.99 -20.20 -12.18
CA LEU A 302 -5.63 -19.91 -12.65
C LEU A 302 -5.57 -19.69 -14.17
N VAL A 303 -6.39 -20.43 -14.94
CA VAL A 303 -6.50 -20.21 -16.39
C VAL A 303 -6.94 -18.77 -16.71
N GLY A 304 -7.94 -18.27 -15.98
CA GLY A 304 -8.37 -16.88 -16.10
C GLY A 304 -7.29 -15.88 -15.68
N ALA A 305 -6.61 -16.13 -14.56
CA ALA A 305 -5.56 -15.27 -14.05
C ALA A 305 -4.35 -15.19 -15.00
N LEU A 306 -3.96 -16.28 -15.64
CA LEU A 306 -2.86 -16.32 -16.63
C LEU A 306 -3.12 -15.44 -17.86
N VAL A 307 -4.38 -15.13 -18.16
CA VAL A 307 -4.75 -14.21 -19.24
C VAL A 307 -4.94 -12.80 -18.71
N LEU A 308 -5.74 -12.64 -17.65
CA LEU A 308 -6.15 -11.32 -17.15
C LEU A 308 -5.01 -10.56 -16.49
N VAL A 309 -4.19 -11.22 -15.66
CA VAL A 309 -3.09 -10.53 -14.94
C VAL A 309 -2.05 -9.95 -15.92
N PRO A 310 -1.53 -10.69 -16.91
CA PRO A 310 -0.65 -10.10 -17.92
C PRO A 310 -1.31 -8.97 -18.73
N MET A 311 -2.61 -9.07 -19.03
CA MET A 311 -3.34 -8.02 -19.74
C MET A 311 -3.43 -6.73 -18.90
N ILE A 312 -3.77 -6.85 -17.62
CA ILE A 312 -3.81 -5.71 -16.68
C ILE A 312 -2.42 -5.08 -16.55
N LEU A 313 -1.37 -5.90 -16.39
CA LEU A 313 0.01 -5.41 -16.32
C LEU A 313 0.44 -4.66 -17.59
N ALA A 314 0.11 -5.20 -18.76
CA ALA A 314 0.41 -4.56 -20.05
C ALA A 314 -0.33 -3.23 -20.18
N TYR A 315 -1.62 -3.17 -19.82
CA TYR A 315 -2.39 -1.94 -19.82
C TYR A 315 -1.82 -0.92 -18.82
N THR A 316 -1.53 -1.33 -17.60
CA THR A 316 -0.91 -0.46 -16.58
C THR A 316 0.42 0.09 -17.09
N ALA A 317 1.31 -0.76 -17.60
CA ALA A 317 2.59 -0.32 -18.14
C ALA A 317 2.42 0.66 -19.32
N TYR A 318 1.43 0.41 -20.19
CA TYR A 318 1.12 1.31 -21.31
C TYR A 318 0.61 2.67 -20.81
N ALA A 319 -0.29 2.69 -19.82
CA ALA A 319 -0.79 3.93 -19.23
C ALA A 319 0.35 4.78 -18.65
N TYR A 320 1.23 4.16 -17.85
CA TYR A 320 2.39 4.85 -17.30
C TYR A 320 3.39 5.31 -18.39
N TRP A 321 3.50 4.57 -19.47
CA TRP A 321 4.34 4.98 -20.61
C TRP A 321 3.76 6.16 -21.37
N VAL A 322 2.45 6.20 -21.58
CA VAL A 322 1.73 7.31 -22.26
C VAL A 322 1.87 8.60 -21.43
N PHE A 323 1.61 8.52 -20.13
CA PHE A 323 1.66 9.68 -19.23
C PHE A 323 3.03 9.88 -18.56
N ARG A 324 4.12 9.39 -19.20
CA ARG A 324 5.48 9.64 -18.70
C ARG A 324 5.86 11.12 -18.87
N GLY A 325 6.80 11.58 -18.09
CA GLY A 325 7.28 12.97 -18.13
C GLY A 325 6.66 13.82 -17.03
N LYS A 326 6.96 15.10 -17.07
CA LYS A 326 6.45 16.09 -16.11
C LYS A 326 5.07 16.56 -16.53
N VAL A 327 4.23 16.86 -15.56
CA VAL A 327 2.88 17.44 -15.80
C VAL A 327 3.04 18.85 -16.36
N ASP A 328 2.31 19.16 -17.41
CA ASP A 328 2.20 20.52 -17.91
C ASP A 328 1.30 21.33 -16.97
N PRO A 329 1.82 22.42 -16.37
CA PRO A 329 1.03 23.25 -15.46
C PRO A 329 -0.15 23.96 -16.13
N GLU A 330 -0.14 24.09 -17.46
CA GLU A 330 -1.18 24.78 -18.24
C GLU A 330 -2.26 23.82 -18.76
N GLU A 331 -2.00 22.50 -18.79
CA GLU A 331 -3.00 21.49 -19.14
C GLU A 331 -3.95 21.24 -17.95
N GLY A 332 -5.24 21.64 -18.11
CA GLY A 332 -6.31 21.26 -17.21
C GLY A 332 -6.75 19.81 -17.44
N TYR A 333 -7.22 19.14 -16.39
CA TYR A 333 -7.91 17.85 -16.51
C TYR A 333 -9.26 18.08 -17.20
N HIS A 334 -9.45 17.47 -18.39
CA HIS A 334 -10.67 17.56 -19.21
C HIS A 334 -11.43 16.24 -19.19
#